data_fa898b7fa8e5cf55907915d639ced384
#
_entry.id   fa898b7fa8e5cf55907915d639ced384
#
_cell.length_a   1.000
_cell.length_b   1.000
_cell.length_c   1.000
_cell.angle_alpha   90.00
_cell.angle_beta   90.00
_cell.angle_gamma   90.00
#
_symmetry.space_group_name_H-M   'P 1'
#
loop_
_entity.id
_entity.type
_entity.pdbx_description
1 polymer ?
#
loop_
_entity_poly.entity_id
_entity_poly.type
_entity_poly.pdbx_seq_one_letter_code
_entity_poly.pdbx_strand_id
1 'polypeptide(L)'
;MNKKPDRQTAMSNIITLVREDFPFYAPESQICGDTCVGCPKKLLELAETEVIEWEHKLQIGEVPNFTEIDRFAKLCRNIRRSLVRNGVIDH
;
A
#
# COMPACT_ATOMS: atom_id res chain seq x y z
N MET A 1 -5.17 19.52 -22.80
CA MET A 1 -4.20 18.56 -23.31
C MET A 1 -4.19 17.31 -22.44
N ASN A 2 -4.46 16.19 -23.07
CA ASN A 2 -4.57 14.95 -22.33
C ASN A 2 -3.31 14.17 -22.43
N LYS A 3 -2.59 14.10 -21.33
CA LYS A 3 -1.39 13.30 -21.25
C LYS A 3 -1.64 12.18 -20.26
N LYS A 4 -1.08 11.04 -20.54
CA LYS A 4 -1.04 9.98 -19.55
C LYS A 4 -0.29 10.50 -18.34
N PRO A 5 -0.71 10.12 -17.13
CA PRO A 5 0.07 10.47 -15.95
C PRO A 5 1.51 9.98 -16.15
N ASP A 6 2.46 10.78 -15.73
CA ASP A 6 3.83 10.33 -15.76
C ASP A 6 4.05 9.29 -14.66
N ARG A 7 5.23 8.70 -14.63
CA ARG A 7 5.51 7.62 -13.69
C ARG A 7 5.45 8.08 -12.24
N GLN A 8 5.84 9.32 -11.97
CA GLN A 8 5.74 9.87 -10.61
C GLN A 8 4.28 10.00 -10.20
N THR A 9 3.44 10.51 -11.08
CA THR A 9 2.01 10.65 -10.82
C THR A 9 1.35 9.29 -10.64
N ALA A 10 1.72 8.31 -11.48
CA ALA A 10 1.19 6.96 -11.36
C ALA A 10 1.50 6.35 -10.01
N MET A 11 2.75 6.47 -9.55
CA MET A 11 3.14 5.97 -8.23
C MET A 11 2.41 6.73 -7.12
N SER A 12 2.32 8.05 -7.24
CA SER A 12 1.62 8.88 -6.26
C SER A 12 0.16 8.50 -6.13
N ASN A 13 -0.50 8.18 -7.25
CA ASN A 13 -1.90 7.76 -7.23
C ASN A 13 -2.08 6.44 -6.48
N ILE A 14 -1.16 5.49 -6.66
CA ILE A 14 -1.21 4.23 -5.92
C ILE A 14 -1.02 4.49 -4.43
N ILE A 15 -0.08 5.34 -4.07
CA ILE A 15 0.16 5.70 -2.67
C ILE A 15 -1.10 6.31 -2.04
N THR A 16 -1.75 7.21 -2.75
CA THR A 16 -2.99 7.83 -2.28
C THR A 16 -4.07 6.79 -2.01
N LEU A 17 -4.27 5.87 -2.95
CA LEU A 17 -5.26 4.82 -2.79
C LEU A 17 -4.95 3.92 -1.60
N VAL A 18 -3.68 3.59 -1.41
CA VAL A 18 -3.26 2.75 -0.29
C VAL A 18 -3.50 3.45 1.04
N ARG A 19 -3.18 4.73 1.12
CA ARG A 19 -3.39 5.48 2.36
C ARG A 19 -4.86 5.63 2.70
N GLU A 20 -5.72 5.74 1.69
CA GLU A 20 -7.16 5.84 1.92
C GLU A 20 -7.79 4.50 2.31
N ASP A 21 -7.28 3.42 1.75
CA ASP A 21 -7.89 2.10 1.88
C ASP A 21 -7.33 1.27 3.04
N PHE A 22 -6.06 1.45 3.37
CA PHE A 22 -5.39 0.63 4.37
C PHE A 22 -5.50 1.28 5.76
N PRO A 23 -5.94 0.51 6.78
CA PRO A 23 -6.14 1.05 8.12
C PRO A 23 -4.85 1.11 8.93
N PHE A 24 -3.91 1.95 8.52
CA PHE A 24 -2.61 2.05 9.18
C PHE A 24 -2.70 2.50 10.64
N TYR A 25 -3.78 3.19 10.99
CA TYR A 25 -3.97 3.72 12.34
C TYR A 25 -4.88 2.87 13.20
N ALA A 26 -5.34 1.71 12.69
CA ALA A 26 -6.22 0.84 13.46
C ALA A 26 -5.46 0.23 14.63
N PRO A 27 -6.08 0.16 15.82
CA PRO A 27 -5.43 -0.47 16.97
C PRO A 27 -5.28 -1.98 16.75
N GLU A 28 -4.29 -2.57 17.42
CA GLU A 28 -4.01 -4.00 17.28
C GLU A 28 -5.24 -4.87 17.56
N SER A 29 -6.08 -4.44 18.47
CA SER A 29 -7.31 -5.18 18.81
C SER A 29 -8.25 -5.32 17.62
N GLN A 30 -8.16 -4.44 16.63
CA GLN A 30 -8.96 -4.53 15.41
C GLN A 30 -8.26 -5.29 14.29
N ILE A 31 -6.94 -5.38 14.36
CA ILE A 31 -6.12 -5.99 13.32
C ILE A 31 -5.79 -7.44 13.66
N CYS A 32 -5.44 -7.69 14.90
CA CYS A 32 -5.01 -9.00 15.36
C CYS A 32 -6.19 -9.73 16.02
N GLY A 33 -6.52 -10.90 15.47
CA GLY A 33 -7.52 -11.77 16.07
C GLY A 33 -6.86 -13.02 16.63
N ASP A 34 -7.68 -13.92 17.14
CA ASP A 34 -7.22 -15.20 17.71
C ASP A 34 -6.63 -16.09 16.62
N THR A 35 -7.15 -15.97 15.40
CA THR A 35 -6.63 -16.74 14.28
C THR A 35 -6.35 -15.78 13.14
N CYS A 36 -5.07 -15.67 12.79
CA CYS A 36 -4.64 -14.84 11.67
C CYS A 36 -4.11 -15.71 10.54
N VAL A 37 -4.50 -15.35 9.33
CA VAL A 37 -3.95 -15.96 8.11
C VAL A 37 -2.92 -14.99 7.56
N GLY A 38 -1.63 -15.24 7.88
CA GLY A 38 -0.59 -14.25 7.65
C GLY A 38 -0.82 -13.07 8.59
N CYS A 39 0.17 -12.51 9.21
CA CYS A 39 -0.03 -11.48 10.21
C CYS A 39 -0.44 -10.15 9.57
N PRO A 40 -1.71 -9.72 9.67
CA PRO A 40 -2.13 -8.47 9.03
C PRO A 40 -1.41 -7.25 9.56
N LYS A 41 -1.03 -7.26 10.84
CA LYS A 41 -0.25 -6.17 11.41
C LYS A 41 1.10 -6.02 10.71
N LYS A 42 1.80 -7.13 10.49
CA LYS A 42 3.09 -7.11 9.81
C LYS A 42 2.94 -6.70 8.36
N LEU A 43 1.86 -7.12 7.71
CA LEU A 43 1.59 -6.73 6.33
C LEU A 43 1.32 -5.23 6.22
N LEU A 44 0.58 -4.67 7.19
CA LEU A 44 0.35 -3.23 7.22
C LEU A 44 1.65 -2.47 7.46
N GLU A 45 2.51 -2.97 8.34
CA GLU A 45 3.81 -2.36 8.58
C GLU A 45 4.67 -2.37 7.31
N LEU A 46 4.65 -3.48 6.58
CA LEU A 46 5.38 -3.58 5.32
C LEU A 46 4.84 -2.57 4.30
N ALA A 47 3.53 -2.49 4.15
CA ALA A 47 2.92 -1.54 3.23
C ALA A 47 3.26 -0.11 3.60
N GLU A 48 3.20 0.23 4.88
CA GLU A 48 3.51 1.58 5.35
C GLU A 48 4.98 1.92 5.08
N THR A 49 5.88 0.99 5.33
CA THR A 49 7.30 1.20 5.07
C THR A 49 7.54 1.50 3.59
N GLU A 50 6.92 0.72 2.71
CA GLU A 50 7.06 0.93 1.27
C GLU A 50 6.46 2.27 0.83
N VAL A 51 5.32 2.63 1.39
CA VAL A 51 4.66 3.90 1.07
C VAL A 51 5.55 5.07 1.48
N ILE A 52 6.06 5.04 2.70
CA ILE A 52 6.93 6.11 3.21
C ILE A 52 8.18 6.23 2.36
N GLU A 53 8.78 5.09 2.01
CA GLU A 53 9.99 5.07 1.20
C GLU A 53 9.74 5.69 -0.18
N TRP A 54 8.64 5.32 -0.83
CA TRP A 54 8.30 5.88 -2.15
C TRP A 54 7.90 7.35 -2.06
N GLU A 55 7.20 7.75 -1.01
CA GLU A 55 6.89 9.17 -0.79
C GLU A 55 8.17 9.99 -0.69
N HIS A 56 9.16 9.48 0.03
CA HIS A 56 10.44 10.15 0.17
C HIS A 56 11.16 10.24 -1.18
N LYS A 57 11.21 9.14 -1.92
CA LYS A 57 11.87 9.11 -3.23
C LYS A 57 11.22 10.08 -4.20
N LEU A 58 9.90 10.13 -4.23
CA LEU A 58 9.17 11.07 -5.09
C LEU A 58 9.46 12.51 -4.69
N GLN A 59 9.56 12.76 -3.39
CA GLN A 59 9.79 14.09 -2.86
C GLN A 59 11.17 14.64 -3.29
N ILE A 60 12.16 13.77 -3.36
CA ILE A 60 13.51 14.18 -3.80
C ILE A 60 13.69 14.10 -5.31
N GLY A 61 12.63 13.84 -6.05
CA GLY A 61 12.64 13.91 -7.50
C GLY A 61 12.96 12.60 -8.22
N GLU A 62 13.03 11.49 -7.51
CA GLU A 62 13.25 10.21 -8.16
C GLU A 62 12.02 9.79 -8.95
N VAL A 63 12.25 9.17 -10.10
CA VAL A 63 11.19 8.69 -10.98
C VAL A 63 11.21 7.17 -10.98
N PRO A 64 10.14 6.51 -10.51
CA PRO A 64 10.10 5.06 -10.53
C PRO A 64 10.02 4.55 -11.96
N ASN A 65 10.57 3.37 -12.22
CA ASN A 65 10.38 2.73 -13.50
C ASN A 65 9.10 1.89 -13.47
N PHE A 66 8.68 1.38 -14.65
CA PHE A 66 7.43 0.63 -14.73
C PHE A 66 7.47 -0.67 -13.91
N THR A 67 8.64 -1.30 -13.81
CA THR A 67 8.80 -2.51 -13.01
C THR A 67 8.56 -2.21 -11.54
N GLU A 68 9.10 -1.09 -11.05
CA GLU A 68 8.92 -0.68 -9.66
C GLU A 68 7.46 -0.35 -9.35
N ILE A 69 6.80 0.37 -10.25
CA ILE A 69 5.38 0.69 -10.09
C ILE A 69 4.55 -0.59 -10.05
N ASP A 70 4.80 -1.51 -10.97
CA ASP A 70 4.08 -2.77 -11.04
C ASP A 70 4.31 -3.61 -9.77
N ARG A 71 5.54 -3.67 -9.32
CA ARG A 71 5.89 -4.43 -8.11
C ARG A 71 5.17 -3.87 -6.88
N PHE A 72 5.18 -2.55 -6.74
CA PHE A 72 4.51 -1.90 -5.62
C PHE A 72 3.00 -2.12 -5.68
N ALA A 73 2.40 -1.97 -6.85
CA ALA A 73 0.97 -2.19 -7.04
C ALA A 73 0.58 -3.64 -6.69
N LYS A 74 1.38 -4.60 -7.13
CA LYS A 74 1.13 -6.02 -6.83
C LYS A 74 1.27 -6.32 -5.35
N LEU A 75 2.30 -5.75 -4.72
CA LEU A 75 2.50 -5.91 -3.28
C LEU A 75 1.27 -5.40 -2.52
N CYS A 76 0.81 -4.21 -2.86
CA CYS A 76 -0.35 -3.62 -2.18
C CYS A 76 -1.62 -4.43 -2.41
N ARG A 77 -1.84 -4.93 -3.63
CA ARG A 77 -2.99 -5.79 -3.91
C ARG A 77 -2.96 -7.07 -3.10
N ASN A 78 -1.78 -7.69 -2.99
CA ASN A 78 -1.64 -8.93 -2.23
C ASN A 78 -1.89 -8.69 -0.75
N ILE A 79 -1.36 -7.59 -0.22
CA ILE A 79 -1.60 -7.21 1.17
C ILE A 79 -3.09 -6.96 1.38
N ARG A 80 -3.74 -6.23 0.47
CA ARG A 80 -5.16 -5.93 0.58
C ARG A 80 -6.00 -7.21 0.64
N ARG A 81 -5.68 -8.18 -0.21
CA ARG A 81 -6.38 -9.47 -0.18
C ARG A 81 -6.27 -10.14 1.18
N SER A 82 -5.09 -10.09 1.77
CA SER A 82 -4.88 -10.67 3.09
C SER A 82 -5.68 -9.92 4.15
N LEU A 83 -5.72 -8.59 4.08
CA LEU A 83 -6.49 -7.79 5.01
C LEU A 83 -7.98 -8.08 4.90
N VAL A 84 -8.50 -8.22 3.69
CA VAL A 84 -9.89 -8.59 3.48
C VAL A 84 -10.17 -9.98 4.05
N ARG A 85 -9.28 -10.93 3.80
CA ARG A 85 -9.42 -12.31 4.26
C ARG A 85 -9.44 -12.41 5.78
N ASN A 86 -8.69 -11.52 6.45
CA ASN A 86 -8.64 -11.47 7.90
C ASN A 86 -9.72 -10.56 8.51
N GLY A 87 -10.58 -9.99 7.69
CA GLY A 87 -11.66 -9.14 8.16
C GLY A 87 -11.22 -7.76 8.62
N VAL A 88 -10.01 -7.36 8.28
CA VAL A 88 -9.48 -6.04 8.68
C VAL A 88 -10.12 -4.94 7.86
N ILE A 89 -10.35 -5.19 6.59
CA ILE A 89 -11.08 -4.28 5.71
C ILE A 89 -12.15 -5.04 4.96
N ASP A 90 -13.23 -4.34 4.63
CA ASP A 90 -14.32 -4.90 3.85
C ASP A 90 -14.01 -4.82 2.36
N HIS A 91 -14.70 -5.65 1.62
CA HIS A 91 -14.61 -5.60 0.16
C HIS A 91 -14.96 -4.25 -0.41
#